data_4622170f4631715c90c83db7e89f1b2b
#
_entry.id   4622170f4631715c90c83db7e89f1b2b
#
_cell.length_a   1.000
_cell.length_b   1.000
_cell.length_c   1.000
_cell.angle_alpha   90.00
_cell.angle_beta   90.00
_cell.angle_gamma   90.00
#
_symmetry.space_group_name_H-M   'P 1'
#
loop_
_entity.id
_entity.type
_entity.pdbx_description
1 polymer ?
#
loop_
_entity_poly.entity_id
_entity_poly.type
_entity_poly.pdbx_seq_one_letter_code
_entity_poly.pdbx_strand_id
1 'polypeptide(L)'
;VPVRVGGESGAVVYADDASPGRHEVPSAWPEVLDVLTRHAARCLEVLTVTRSAHSTITIPDTAPSPRYAPHTRTIQATGSEDDDAARRYARLLVSEIKLYHEAAVTQGRRDRNLGDRLRPEIDRARRLYEERVPAPIRSKMDFFGQELVRTLANGDATLLGSL
;
A
#
# COMPACT_ATOMS: atom_id res chain seq x y z
N VAL A 1 -21.65 0.32 -13.90
CA VAL A 1 -21.13 -0.91 -14.52
C VAL A 1 -20.89 -1.94 -13.41
N PRO A 2 -21.41 -3.17 -13.48
CA PRO A 2 -21.22 -4.19 -12.46
C PRO A 2 -19.81 -4.79 -12.53
N VAL A 3 -19.18 -4.95 -11.37
CA VAL A 3 -17.94 -5.72 -11.21
C VAL A 3 -18.33 -7.16 -10.89
N ARG A 4 -17.97 -8.10 -11.76
CA ARG A 4 -18.30 -9.53 -11.61
C ARG A 4 -17.08 -10.30 -11.13
N VAL A 5 -17.26 -11.06 -10.06
CA VAL A 5 -16.24 -11.94 -9.47
C VAL A 5 -16.81 -13.35 -9.45
N GLY A 6 -16.15 -14.30 -10.11
CA GLY A 6 -16.64 -15.67 -10.22
C GLY A 6 -18.02 -15.81 -10.91
N GLY A 7 -18.40 -14.86 -11.77
CA GLY A 7 -19.71 -14.83 -12.45
C GLY A 7 -20.82 -14.12 -11.69
N GLU A 8 -20.63 -13.79 -10.42
CA GLU A 8 -21.58 -13.05 -9.59
C GLU A 8 -21.23 -11.56 -9.50
N SER A 9 -22.25 -10.69 -9.35
CA SER A 9 -22.03 -9.25 -9.18
C SER A 9 -21.66 -8.95 -7.73
N GLY A 10 -20.38 -8.72 -7.48
CA GLY A 10 -19.85 -8.39 -6.15
C GLY A 10 -19.84 -6.90 -5.81
N ALA A 11 -19.85 -6.03 -6.82
CA ALA A 11 -19.86 -4.58 -6.66
C ALA A 11 -20.41 -3.87 -7.90
N VAL A 12 -20.72 -2.57 -7.75
CA VAL A 12 -21.14 -1.70 -8.86
C VAL A 12 -20.27 -0.46 -8.85
N VAL A 13 -19.62 -0.16 -9.99
CA VAL A 13 -18.93 1.10 -10.19
C VAL A 13 -19.92 2.10 -10.80
N TYR A 14 -20.12 3.19 -10.12
CA TYR A 14 -20.87 4.36 -10.59
C TYR A 14 -19.88 5.49 -10.85
N ALA A 15 -20.00 6.12 -12.00
CA ALA A 15 -19.24 7.32 -12.33
C ALA A 15 -20.23 8.39 -12.77
N ASP A 16 -20.07 9.59 -12.21
CA ASP A 16 -20.88 10.75 -12.49
C ASP A 16 -19.97 11.93 -12.83
N ASP A 17 -20.34 12.70 -13.84
CA ASP A 17 -19.72 13.98 -14.12
C ASP A 17 -20.43 15.05 -13.27
N ALA A 18 -19.84 15.37 -12.11
CA ALA A 18 -20.36 16.35 -11.16
C ALA A 18 -20.37 17.78 -11.69
N SER A 19 -20.13 18.02 -12.98
CA SER A 19 -20.15 19.34 -13.60
C SER A 19 -21.59 19.78 -13.88
N PRO A 20 -22.11 20.78 -13.17
CA PRO A 20 -23.45 21.28 -13.43
C PRO A 20 -23.51 21.92 -14.84
N GLY A 21 -24.24 21.27 -15.75
CA GLY A 21 -24.54 21.79 -17.08
C GLY A 21 -23.92 21.06 -18.27
N ARG A 22 -23.10 20.03 -18.10
CA ARG A 22 -22.68 19.15 -19.18
C ARG A 22 -23.40 17.82 -19.12
N HIS A 23 -24.30 17.60 -20.07
CA HIS A 23 -25.00 16.32 -20.25
C HIS A 23 -24.30 15.39 -21.27
N GLU A 24 -23.13 15.77 -21.78
CA GLU A 24 -22.37 14.91 -22.70
C GLU A 24 -21.28 14.16 -21.92
N VAL A 25 -21.55 12.89 -21.68
CA VAL A 25 -20.53 11.93 -21.20
C VAL A 25 -19.50 11.79 -22.33
N PRO A 26 -18.18 11.95 -22.07
CA PRO A 26 -17.16 11.70 -23.08
C PRO A 26 -17.34 10.33 -23.70
N SER A 27 -17.30 10.21 -25.04
CA SER A 27 -17.62 8.97 -25.76
C SER A 27 -16.74 7.75 -25.39
N ALA A 28 -15.57 7.99 -24.80
CA ALA A 28 -14.65 6.96 -24.34
C ALA A 28 -14.90 6.47 -22.89
N TRP A 29 -15.85 7.06 -22.16
CA TRP A 29 -16.14 6.66 -20.78
C TRP A 29 -16.63 5.22 -20.62
N PRO A 30 -17.52 4.68 -21.50
CA PRO A 30 -17.96 3.30 -21.40
C PRO A 30 -16.80 2.31 -21.48
N GLU A 31 -15.86 2.53 -22.41
CA GLU A 31 -14.68 1.67 -22.59
C GLU A 31 -13.73 1.76 -21.42
N VAL A 32 -13.48 2.96 -20.90
CA VAL A 32 -12.63 3.17 -19.72
C VAL A 32 -13.21 2.49 -18.49
N LEU A 33 -14.54 2.64 -18.26
CA LEU A 33 -15.21 1.98 -17.15
C LEU A 33 -15.21 0.46 -17.30
N ASP A 34 -15.34 -0.08 -18.51
CA ASP A 34 -15.26 -1.52 -18.77
C ASP A 34 -13.86 -2.07 -18.47
N VAL A 35 -12.81 -1.38 -18.87
CA VAL A 35 -11.44 -1.77 -18.55
C VAL A 35 -11.19 -1.73 -17.04
N LEU A 36 -11.61 -0.66 -16.36
CA LEU A 36 -11.46 -0.52 -14.91
C LEU A 36 -12.21 -1.59 -14.13
N THR A 37 -13.47 -1.90 -14.54
CA THR A 37 -14.27 -2.94 -13.88
C THR A 37 -13.70 -4.33 -14.09
N ARG A 38 -13.17 -4.65 -15.27
CA ARG A 38 -12.44 -5.90 -15.52
C ARG A 38 -11.19 -6.02 -14.69
N HIS A 39 -10.41 -4.93 -14.58
CA HIS A 39 -9.21 -4.91 -13.75
C HIS A 39 -9.56 -5.11 -12.27
N ALA A 40 -10.57 -4.40 -11.76
CA ALA A 40 -11.04 -4.55 -10.39
C ALA A 40 -11.54 -5.99 -10.10
N ALA A 41 -12.28 -6.59 -11.04
CA ALA A 41 -12.72 -7.98 -10.93
C ALA A 41 -11.54 -8.95 -10.80
N ARG A 42 -10.51 -8.79 -11.63
CA ARG A 42 -9.29 -9.62 -11.57
C ARG A 42 -8.54 -9.45 -10.25
N CYS A 43 -8.42 -8.23 -9.74
CA CYS A 43 -7.78 -7.98 -8.45
C CYS A 43 -8.55 -8.66 -7.30
N LEU A 44 -9.89 -8.60 -7.33
CA LEU A 44 -10.73 -9.25 -6.33
C LEU A 44 -10.66 -10.79 -6.41
N GLU A 45 -10.61 -11.37 -7.61
CA GLU A 45 -10.41 -12.81 -7.80
C GLU A 45 -9.07 -13.27 -7.19
N VAL A 46 -7.99 -12.56 -7.46
CA VAL A 46 -6.66 -12.87 -6.89
C VAL A 46 -6.68 -12.76 -5.37
N LEU A 47 -7.31 -11.73 -4.82
CA LEU A 47 -7.42 -11.54 -3.37
C LEU A 47 -8.26 -12.64 -2.70
N THR A 48 -9.35 -13.07 -3.33
CA THR A 48 -10.19 -14.17 -2.80
C THR A 48 -9.45 -15.49 -2.83
N VAL A 49 -8.75 -15.82 -3.92
CA VAL A 49 -7.93 -17.03 -4.02
C VAL A 49 -6.82 -17.03 -2.97
N THR A 50 -6.14 -15.90 -2.78
CA THR A 50 -5.06 -15.79 -1.79
C THR A 50 -5.59 -15.94 -0.36
N ARG A 51 -6.75 -15.38 -0.05
CA ARG A 51 -7.41 -15.55 1.25
C ARG A 51 -7.85 -16.99 1.48
N SER A 52 -8.45 -17.63 0.48
CA SER A 52 -8.88 -19.03 0.58
C SER A 52 -7.70 -19.98 0.78
N ALA A 53 -6.56 -19.73 0.11
CA ALA A 53 -5.34 -20.51 0.29
C ALA A 53 -4.76 -20.40 1.71
N HIS A 54 -4.95 -19.27 2.40
CA HIS A 54 -4.54 -19.09 3.80
C HIS A 54 -5.53 -19.68 4.80
N SER A 55 -6.78 -19.90 4.40
CA SER A 55 -7.83 -20.47 5.28
C SER A 55 -7.89 -22.00 5.27
N THR A 56 -7.19 -22.68 4.36
CA THR A 56 -7.29 -24.14 4.17
C THR A 56 -6.13 -24.91 4.82
N ILE A 57 -5.58 -24.43 5.94
CA ILE A 57 -4.78 -25.26 6.83
C ILE A 57 -5.66 -25.66 8.01
N THR A 58 -6.68 -26.47 7.73
CA THR A 58 -7.34 -27.29 8.75
C THR A 58 -6.57 -28.59 8.86
N ILE A 59 -5.79 -28.73 9.90
CA ILE A 59 -5.13 -29.98 10.29
C ILE A 59 -6.24 -30.97 10.71
N PRO A 60 -6.35 -32.17 10.11
CA PRO A 60 -7.27 -33.18 10.64
C PRO A 60 -6.76 -33.66 11.99
N ASP A 61 -7.62 -33.53 12.97
CA ASP A 61 -7.49 -34.10 14.31
C ASP A 61 -7.59 -35.64 14.23
N THR A 62 -6.49 -36.37 14.50
CA THR A 62 -6.57 -37.75 14.92
C THR A 62 -5.31 -38.19 15.68
N ALA A 63 -5.51 -38.43 16.99
CA ALA A 63 -4.86 -39.36 17.92
C ALA A 63 -3.63 -38.90 18.74
N PRO A 64 -3.32 -39.54 19.87
CA PRO A 64 -3.21 -38.92 21.19
C PRO A 64 -1.76 -38.64 21.64
N SER A 65 -1.68 -37.68 22.56
CA SER A 65 -0.54 -37.13 23.29
C SER A 65 0.70 -37.98 23.52
N PRO A 66 1.87 -37.34 23.61
CA PRO A 66 2.41 -37.10 24.95
C PRO A 66 2.70 -35.61 25.24
N ARG A 67 2.53 -35.31 26.50
CA ARG A 67 2.74 -34.04 27.18
C ARG A 67 4.01 -33.33 26.72
N TYR A 68 3.86 -32.19 26.09
CA TYR A 68 4.93 -31.22 25.93
C TYR A 68 4.44 -29.82 26.29
N ALA A 69 5.23 -29.13 27.09
CA ALA A 69 4.95 -27.82 27.67
C ALA A 69 4.56 -26.75 26.63
N PRO A 70 3.75 -25.75 26.98
CA PRO A 70 3.35 -24.71 26.06
C PRO A 70 4.54 -23.79 25.77
N HIS A 71 5.20 -24.01 24.66
CA HIS A 71 6.07 -22.99 24.10
C HIS A 71 5.19 -21.92 23.49
N THR A 72 5.08 -20.82 24.20
CA THR A 72 4.54 -19.54 23.80
C THR A 72 5.23 -19.03 22.53
N ARG A 73 4.84 -19.54 21.37
CA ARG A 73 5.33 -19.10 20.06
C ARG A 73 4.39 -18.11 19.38
N THR A 74 3.47 -17.52 20.14
CA THR A 74 2.39 -16.66 19.59
C THR A 74 2.76 -15.16 19.59
N ILE A 75 3.97 -14.78 20.08
CA ILE A 75 4.33 -13.35 20.19
C ILE A 75 5.26 -12.88 19.05
N GLN A 76 5.85 -13.79 18.27
CA GLN A 76 6.78 -13.38 17.20
C GLN A 76 6.13 -13.22 15.82
N ALA A 77 4.98 -13.83 15.56
CA ALA A 77 4.28 -13.69 14.27
C ALA A 77 3.61 -12.32 14.10
N THR A 78 2.99 -11.80 15.17
CA THR A 78 2.33 -10.48 15.12
C THR A 78 3.32 -9.32 14.91
N GLY A 79 4.52 -9.38 15.51
CA GLY A 79 5.53 -8.36 15.33
C GLY A 79 6.08 -8.29 13.89
N SER A 80 6.18 -9.42 13.20
CA SER A 80 6.64 -9.48 11.81
C SER A 80 5.57 -8.97 10.83
N GLU A 81 4.31 -9.31 11.05
CA GLU A 81 3.20 -8.86 10.20
C GLU A 81 2.98 -7.36 10.30
N ASP A 82 3.08 -6.80 11.50
CA ASP A 82 2.96 -5.37 11.76
C ASP A 82 4.13 -4.58 11.16
N ASP A 83 5.36 -5.10 11.27
CA ASP A 83 6.54 -4.49 10.66
C ASP A 83 6.45 -4.53 9.13
N ASP A 84 5.93 -5.61 8.55
CA ASP A 84 5.68 -5.72 7.10
C ASP A 84 4.54 -4.81 6.63
N ALA A 85 3.50 -4.63 7.43
CA ALA A 85 2.43 -3.68 7.15
C ALA A 85 2.97 -2.24 7.17
N ALA A 86 3.80 -1.88 8.15
CA ALA A 86 4.44 -0.59 8.25
C ALA A 86 5.36 -0.29 7.04
N ARG A 87 6.15 -1.28 6.59
CA ARG A 87 6.97 -1.17 5.39
C ARG A 87 6.14 -0.95 4.13
N ARG A 88 5.07 -1.74 3.95
CA ARG A 88 4.18 -1.59 2.78
C ARG A 88 3.56 -0.21 2.74
N TYR A 89 3.13 0.30 3.90
CA TYR A 89 2.55 1.63 3.99
C TYR A 89 3.57 2.74 3.73
N ALA A 90 4.78 2.65 4.28
CA ALA A 90 5.88 3.56 3.96
C ALA A 90 6.16 3.61 2.46
N ARG A 91 6.25 2.44 1.82
CA ARG A 91 6.47 2.33 0.36
C ARG A 91 5.35 2.99 -0.43
N LEU A 92 4.10 2.80 -0.04
CA LEU A 92 2.95 3.44 -0.70
C LEU A 92 3.10 4.95 -0.67
N LEU A 93 3.28 5.56 0.50
CA LEU A 93 3.39 7.01 0.67
C LEU A 93 4.57 7.60 -0.11
N VAL A 94 5.74 6.95 -0.05
CA VAL A 94 6.94 7.44 -0.76
C VAL A 94 6.82 7.27 -2.27
N SER A 95 6.17 6.20 -2.74
CA SER A 95 5.89 6.01 -4.16
C SER A 95 4.92 7.06 -4.69
N GLU A 96 3.96 7.48 -3.88
CA GLU A 96 3.01 8.55 -4.18
C GLU A 96 3.73 9.89 -4.36
N ILE A 97 4.65 10.25 -3.45
CA ILE A 97 5.50 11.45 -3.61
C ILE A 97 6.26 11.37 -4.93
N LYS A 98 6.92 10.25 -5.22
CA LYS A 98 7.69 10.06 -6.46
C LYS A 98 6.82 10.24 -7.71
N LEU A 99 5.60 9.70 -7.70
CA LEU A 99 4.68 9.74 -8.84
C LEU A 99 4.17 11.16 -9.11
N TYR A 100 3.71 11.85 -8.05
CA TYR A 100 3.12 13.17 -8.21
C TYR A 100 4.13 14.31 -8.34
N HIS A 101 5.37 14.09 -7.92
CA HIS A 101 6.44 15.11 -7.91
C HIS A 101 7.69 14.66 -8.67
N GLU A 102 7.55 13.88 -9.75
CA GLU A 102 8.66 13.28 -10.51
C GLU A 102 9.68 14.33 -10.99
N ALA A 103 9.20 15.47 -11.50
CA ALA A 103 10.07 16.57 -11.92
C ALA A 103 10.89 17.14 -10.77
N ALA A 104 10.28 17.33 -9.60
CA ALA A 104 10.94 17.83 -8.40
C ALA A 104 11.96 16.81 -7.84
N VAL A 105 11.63 15.51 -7.90
CA VAL A 105 12.55 14.42 -7.53
C VAL A 105 13.77 14.42 -8.44
N THR A 106 13.57 14.49 -9.75
CA THR A 106 14.66 14.49 -10.73
C THR A 106 15.57 15.71 -10.57
N GLN A 107 14.97 16.88 -10.41
CA GLN A 107 15.71 18.13 -10.20
C GLN A 107 16.44 18.14 -8.86
N GLY A 108 15.76 17.73 -7.77
CA GLY A 108 16.34 17.65 -6.44
C GLY A 108 17.54 16.71 -6.33
N ARG A 109 17.54 15.62 -7.11
CA ARG A 109 18.71 14.73 -7.22
C ARG A 109 19.88 15.39 -7.92
N ARG A 110 19.62 16.13 -9.02
CA ARG A 110 20.67 16.87 -9.76
C ARG A 110 21.30 17.97 -8.91
N ASP A 111 20.46 18.74 -8.23
CA ASP A 111 20.86 19.91 -7.44
C ASP A 111 21.34 19.51 -6.04
N ARG A 112 21.25 18.22 -5.66
CA ARG A 112 21.59 17.67 -4.35
C ARG A 112 20.83 18.35 -3.19
N ASN A 113 19.58 18.74 -3.43
CA ASN A 113 18.69 19.41 -2.47
C ASN A 113 17.31 18.76 -2.41
N LEU A 114 17.25 17.45 -2.60
CA LEU A 114 16.02 16.67 -2.69
C LEU A 114 15.15 16.83 -1.44
N GLY A 115 15.75 16.74 -0.24
CA GLY A 115 15.04 16.87 1.02
C GLY A 115 14.39 18.26 1.19
N ASP A 116 15.13 19.34 0.89
CA ASP A 116 14.60 20.70 1.00
C ASP A 116 13.47 20.95 -0.01
N ARG A 117 13.64 20.46 -1.24
CA ARG A 117 12.68 20.64 -2.32
C ARG A 117 11.36 19.92 -2.09
N LEU A 118 11.40 18.75 -1.46
CA LEU A 118 10.23 17.91 -1.17
C LEU A 118 9.83 17.91 0.31
N ARG A 119 10.38 18.82 1.11
CA ARG A 119 10.10 18.91 2.55
C ARG A 119 8.61 18.91 2.87
N PRO A 120 7.75 19.75 2.27
CA PRO A 120 6.33 19.78 2.60
C PRO A 120 5.61 18.44 2.30
N GLU A 121 5.97 17.77 1.21
CA GLU A 121 5.40 16.48 0.82
C GLU A 121 5.86 15.36 1.75
N ILE A 122 7.16 15.38 2.09
CA ILE A 122 7.74 14.40 3.03
C ILE A 122 7.15 14.58 4.42
N ASP A 123 7.01 15.82 4.91
CA ASP A 123 6.42 16.11 6.22
C ASP A 123 4.94 15.69 6.29
N ARG A 124 4.19 15.89 5.19
CA ARG A 124 2.81 15.43 5.07
C ARG A 124 2.73 13.91 5.12
N ALA A 125 3.54 13.23 4.32
CA ALA A 125 3.57 11.78 4.27
C ALA A 125 4.03 11.17 5.61
N ARG A 126 5.00 11.80 6.29
CA ARG A 126 5.46 11.39 7.63
C ARG A 126 4.33 11.46 8.64
N ARG A 127 3.53 12.53 8.66
CA ARG A 127 2.36 12.63 9.56
C ARG A 127 1.36 11.51 9.31
N LEU A 128 1.01 11.24 8.04
CA LEU A 128 0.12 10.13 7.70
C LEU A 128 0.67 8.76 8.13
N TYR A 129 1.99 8.58 8.00
CA TYR A 129 2.67 7.38 8.48
C TYR A 129 2.57 7.24 10.00
N GLU A 130 2.81 8.33 10.72
CA GLU A 130 2.78 8.36 12.19
C GLU A 130 1.38 8.17 12.78
N GLU A 131 0.36 8.68 12.11
CA GLU A 131 -1.05 8.48 12.48
C GLU A 131 -1.47 7.01 12.35
N ARG A 132 -0.96 6.31 11.34
CA ARG A 132 -1.38 4.94 11.04
C ARG A 132 -0.51 3.87 11.68
N VAL A 133 0.78 4.11 11.81
CA VAL A 133 1.73 3.13 12.35
C VAL A 133 1.96 3.36 13.83
N PRO A 134 1.69 2.35 14.69
CA PRO A 134 1.86 2.49 16.13
C PRO A 134 3.29 2.84 16.55
N ALA A 135 3.42 3.66 17.59
CA ALA A 135 4.72 4.11 18.12
C ALA A 135 5.71 2.96 18.43
N PRO A 136 5.28 1.81 19.00
CA PRO A 136 6.21 0.70 19.25
C PRO A 136 6.88 0.14 18.01
N ILE A 137 6.20 0.21 16.85
CA ILE A 137 6.75 -0.27 15.57
C ILE A 137 7.71 0.77 15.02
N ARG A 138 7.33 2.06 15.07
CA ARG A 138 8.17 3.17 14.60
C ARG A 138 9.49 3.29 15.40
N SER A 139 9.45 2.98 16.71
CA SER A 139 10.66 3.02 17.55
C SER A 139 11.62 1.87 17.34
N LYS A 140 11.18 0.74 16.80
CA LYS A 140 12.07 -0.39 16.45
C LYS A 140 12.95 -0.04 15.24
N MET A 141 12.34 0.53 14.21
CA MET A 141 13.03 0.81 12.95
C MET A 141 12.29 1.91 12.17
N ASP A 142 13.05 2.86 11.62
CA ASP A 142 12.51 3.90 10.75
C ASP A 142 12.31 3.39 9.32
N PHE A 143 11.21 2.65 9.12
CA PHE A 143 10.85 2.13 7.80
C PHE A 143 10.55 3.24 6.80
N PHE A 144 10.00 4.38 7.27
CA PHE A 144 9.68 5.50 6.41
C PHE A 144 10.93 6.20 5.88
N GLY A 145 11.89 6.51 6.77
CA GLY A 145 13.18 7.09 6.37
C GLY A 145 13.98 6.17 5.45
N GLN A 146 14.01 4.87 5.74
CA GLN A 146 14.65 3.89 4.85
C GLN A 146 14.04 3.87 3.45
N GLU A 147 12.72 3.95 3.34
CA GLU A 147 12.06 3.96 2.04
C GLU A 147 12.27 5.28 1.30
N LEU A 148 12.35 6.43 2.00
CA LEU A 148 12.74 7.72 1.40
C LEU A 148 14.13 7.63 0.74
N VAL A 149 15.12 7.13 1.48
CA VAL A 149 16.49 6.94 0.96
C VAL A 149 16.48 6.01 -0.24
N ARG A 150 15.79 4.89 -0.14
CA ARG A 150 15.75 3.87 -1.18
C ARG A 150 15.06 4.37 -2.45
N THR A 151 13.88 4.99 -2.33
CA THR A 151 12.99 5.27 -3.47
C THR A 151 13.19 6.66 -4.03
N LEU A 152 13.36 7.70 -3.19
CA LEU A 152 13.56 9.06 -3.66
C LEU A 152 15.03 9.39 -3.88
N ALA A 153 15.92 8.94 -3.02
CA ALA A 153 17.35 9.28 -3.07
C ALA A 153 18.22 8.22 -3.78
N ASN A 154 17.63 7.15 -4.32
CA ASN A 154 18.34 6.04 -4.96
C ASN A 154 19.47 5.43 -4.10
N GLY A 155 19.26 5.41 -2.78
CA GLY A 155 20.25 4.89 -1.80
C GLY A 155 21.22 5.93 -1.25
N ASP A 156 21.25 7.15 -1.75
CA ASP A 156 22.12 8.22 -1.25
C ASP A 156 21.40 9.11 -0.22
N ALA A 157 21.56 8.78 1.06
CA ALA A 157 20.93 9.52 2.15
C ALA A 157 21.36 11.00 2.21
N THR A 158 22.51 11.36 1.64
CA THR A 158 23.01 12.74 1.65
C THR A 158 22.15 13.70 0.85
N LEU A 159 21.38 13.18 -0.13
CA LEU A 159 20.45 13.97 -0.94
C LEU A 159 19.24 14.46 -0.15
N LEU A 160 18.91 13.81 0.96
CA LEU A 160 17.78 14.15 1.82
C LEU A 160 18.14 15.20 2.89
N GLY A 161 19.44 15.40 3.18
CA GLY A 161 19.89 16.35 4.21
C GLY A 161 19.41 15.95 5.61
N SER A 162 19.20 16.95 6.45
CA SER A 162 18.63 16.79 7.80
C SER A 162 17.10 16.89 7.70
N LEU A 163 16.42 15.75 7.57
CA LEU A 163 14.96 15.64 7.63
C LEU A 163 14.51 15.32 9.05
#